data_9132394d93b48cc29621d7c8aae3dc51
#
_entry.id   9132394d93b48cc29621d7c8aae3dc51
#
_cell.length_a   1.000
_cell.length_b   1.000
_cell.length_c   1.000
_cell.angle_alpha   90.00
_cell.angle_beta   90.00
_cell.angle_gamma   90.00
#
_symmetry.space_group_name_H-M   'P 1'
#
loop_
_entity.id
_entity.type
_entity.pdbx_description
1 polymer ?
#
loop_
_entity_poly.entity_id
_entity_poly.type
_entity_poly.pdbx_seq_one_letter_code
_entity_poly.pdbx_strand_id
1 'polypeptide(L)'
;MKNIKLLFTLVLMTITVLGTSCSDWLDDISPRHAIPQSALTDDDLEKLLNGVYATMENYTFTFWWLDDIQGENFKAGPGGGQITDPCEMSPSYTNQAINILSFWRNSFTTLHQVNFLVETYEASENKESALMKKVGGVSYYFRAFIYYRLASHYGNVPILRKRSKEVVPISPEAEVWTFIEEDLGKAIRLLSKADSKWYVSSDAANALAARVALFQNKMTDAANYAEAVLANSSFSLASTAMDFSKNWVAGSSSPEIIFAYVNNSRASSPLNFTLYVNDTDGSWNYAPSDWCYNSLFADDNTLSRKGDVRLKATFTSQDANRVIKYPNGTYQLAETSDYTCTPVVIS
;
A
#
# COMPACT_ATOMS: atom_id res chain seq x y z
N MET A 1 -31.26 -5.48 -68.77
CA MET A 1 -30.01 -4.76 -68.32
C MET A 1 -30.24 -3.43 -67.61
N LYS A 2 -31.27 -2.65 -67.95
CA LYS A 2 -31.57 -1.38 -67.22
C LYS A 2 -31.96 -1.58 -65.72
N ASN A 3 -32.75 -2.60 -65.47
CA ASN A 3 -33.24 -2.86 -64.06
C ASN A 3 -32.14 -3.41 -63.13
N ILE A 4 -31.14 -4.10 -63.67
CA ILE A 4 -30.01 -4.60 -62.87
C ILE A 4 -29.08 -3.46 -62.46
N LYS A 5 -28.87 -2.48 -63.31
CA LYS A 5 -28.08 -1.29 -62.98
C LYS A 5 -28.75 -0.43 -61.91
N LEU A 6 -30.09 -0.31 -62.00
CA LEU A 6 -30.85 0.42 -60.96
C LEU A 6 -30.80 -0.27 -59.59
N LEU A 7 -30.87 -1.60 -59.57
CA LEU A 7 -30.74 -2.39 -58.34
C LEU A 7 -29.34 -2.26 -57.73
N PHE A 8 -28.30 -2.30 -58.56
CA PHE A 8 -26.91 -2.12 -58.11
C PHE A 8 -26.66 -0.71 -57.53
N THR A 9 -27.25 0.33 -58.16
CA THR A 9 -27.11 1.71 -57.68
C THR A 9 -27.88 1.90 -56.34
N LEU A 10 -29.03 1.28 -56.16
CA LEU A 10 -29.78 1.31 -54.92
C LEU A 10 -29.08 0.56 -53.77
N VAL A 11 -28.47 -0.60 -54.06
CA VAL A 11 -27.69 -1.37 -53.06
C VAL A 11 -26.41 -0.62 -52.69
N LEU A 12 -25.73 0.02 -53.63
CA LEU A 12 -24.55 0.82 -53.38
C LEU A 12 -24.87 2.07 -52.52
N MET A 13 -26.04 2.69 -52.77
CA MET A 13 -26.50 3.85 -52.01
C MET A 13 -26.95 3.48 -50.57
N THR A 14 -27.49 2.28 -50.34
CA THR A 14 -27.80 1.77 -49.02
C THR A 14 -26.56 1.40 -48.22
N ILE A 15 -25.51 0.89 -48.85
CA ILE A 15 -24.25 0.55 -48.21
C ILE A 15 -23.50 1.83 -47.75
N THR A 16 -23.55 2.90 -48.51
CA THR A 16 -22.92 4.19 -48.16
C THR A 16 -23.65 4.91 -47.02
N VAL A 17 -24.95 4.73 -46.87
CA VAL A 17 -25.72 5.31 -45.74
C VAL A 17 -25.53 4.52 -44.45
N LEU A 18 -25.24 3.21 -44.54
CA LEU A 18 -24.95 2.37 -43.36
C LEU A 18 -23.51 2.47 -42.89
N GLY A 19 -22.61 3.07 -43.66
CA GLY A 19 -21.18 3.23 -43.37
C GLY A 19 -20.84 4.52 -42.60
N THR A 20 -21.76 5.43 -42.37
CA THR A 20 -21.57 6.56 -41.48
C THR A 20 -21.86 6.08 -40.04
N SER A 21 -20.95 5.28 -39.51
CA SER A 21 -20.89 4.95 -38.11
C SER A 21 -20.74 6.25 -37.31
N CYS A 22 -21.70 6.54 -36.48
CA CYS A 22 -21.68 7.65 -35.53
C CYS A 22 -20.61 7.40 -34.45
N SER A 23 -19.34 7.37 -34.80
CA SER A 23 -18.25 7.29 -33.82
C SER A 23 -18.27 8.52 -32.91
N ASP A 24 -18.49 9.68 -33.46
CA ASP A 24 -18.49 10.95 -32.73
C ASP A 24 -19.66 11.07 -31.73
N TRP A 25 -20.79 10.44 -32.00
CA TRP A 25 -21.94 10.45 -31.10
C TRP A 25 -21.78 9.53 -29.89
N LEU A 26 -20.96 8.48 -30.00
CA LEU A 26 -20.65 7.58 -28.88
C LEU A 26 -19.51 8.13 -28.03
N ASP A 27 -18.63 8.94 -28.57
CA ASP A 27 -17.55 9.60 -27.83
C ASP A 27 -18.06 10.74 -26.94
N ASP A 28 -19.25 11.29 -27.24
CA ASP A 28 -19.87 12.40 -26.49
C ASP A 28 -20.84 11.92 -25.39
N ILE A 29 -21.00 10.62 -25.20
CA ILE A 29 -21.80 10.08 -24.07
C ILE A 29 -20.92 10.10 -22.83
N SER A 30 -20.89 11.23 -22.13
CA SER A 30 -20.40 11.28 -20.74
C SER A 30 -21.18 10.23 -19.92
N PRO A 31 -20.50 9.32 -19.21
CA PRO A 31 -21.19 8.38 -18.33
C PRO A 31 -22.13 9.18 -17.42
N ARG A 32 -23.40 8.80 -17.38
CA ARG A 32 -24.48 9.55 -16.68
C ARG A 32 -24.20 9.83 -15.19
N HIS A 33 -23.11 9.27 -14.64
CA HIS A 33 -22.69 9.40 -13.24
C HIS A 33 -21.21 9.77 -13.07
N ALA A 34 -20.48 10.11 -14.14
CA ALA A 34 -19.11 10.58 -14.03
C ALA A 34 -19.09 12.11 -13.89
N ILE A 35 -18.56 12.59 -12.78
CA ILE A 35 -18.29 14.00 -12.57
C ILE A 35 -17.01 14.35 -13.35
N PRO A 36 -17.03 15.32 -14.27
CA PRO A 36 -15.80 15.79 -14.93
C PRO A 36 -14.79 16.28 -13.89
N GLN A 37 -13.52 16.07 -14.12
CA GLN A 37 -12.45 16.48 -13.19
C GLN A 37 -12.51 17.99 -12.88
N SER A 38 -12.91 18.81 -13.85
CA SER A 38 -13.08 20.26 -13.70
C SER A 38 -14.28 20.67 -12.83
N ALA A 39 -15.19 19.76 -12.54
CA ALA A 39 -16.41 20.00 -11.75
C ALA A 39 -16.36 19.36 -10.35
N LEU A 40 -15.20 18.83 -9.94
CA LEU A 40 -15.01 18.27 -8.61
C LEU A 40 -15.11 19.36 -7.54
N THR A 41 -15.93 19.11 -6.54
CA THR A 41 -16.03 19.93 -5.33
C THR A 41 -14.99 19.51 -4.29
N ASP A 42 -14.79 20.33 -3.26
CA ASP A 42 -13.91 20.00 -2.13
C ASP A 42 -14.36 18.71 -1.42
N ASP A 43 -15.67 18.49 -1.27
CA ASP A 43 -16.24 17.27 -0.69
C ASP A 43 -15.97 16.01 -1.56
N ASP A 44 -16.00 16.16 -2.88
CA ASP A 44 -15.63 15.08 -3.79
C ASP A 44 -14.13 14.74 -3.68
N LEU A 45 -13.27 15.75 -3.55
CA LEU A 45 -11.83 15.55 -3.37
C LEU A 45 -11.51 14.85 -2.05
N GLU A 46 -12.19 15.17 -0.95
CA GLU A 46 -12.04 14.46 0.32
C GLU A 46 -12.51 13.01 0.23
N LYS A 47 -13.63 12.75 -0.43
CA LYS A 47 -14.11 11.37 -0.67
C LYS A 47 -13.15 10.56 -1.53
N LEU A 48 -12.58 11.17 -2.57
CA LEU A 48 -11.57 10.52 -3.42
C LEU A 48 -10.29 10.20 -2.65
N LEU A 49 -9.82 11.12 -1.79
CA LEU A 49 -8.70 10.86 -0.89
C LEU A 49 -8.98 9.68 0.05
N ASN A 50 -10.16 9.65 0.68
CA ASN A 50 -10.55 8.54 1.54
C ASN A 50 -10.61 7.21 0.77
N GLY A 51 -11.05 7.24 -0.48
CA GLY A 51 -11.01 6.08 -1.37
C GLY A 51 -9.59 5.58 -1.64
N VAL A 52 -8.63 6.49 -1.81
CA VAL A 52 -7.20 6.12 -1.96
C VAL A 52 -6.66 5.50 -0.67
N TYR A 53 -6.96 6.07 0.51
CA TYR A 53 -6.55 5.46 1.79
C TYR A 53 -7.08 4.03 1.93
N ALA A 54 -8.36 3.80 1.64
CA ALA A 54 -8.97 2.47 1.71
C ALA A 54 -8.33 1.48 0.72
N THR A 55 -8.00 1.94 -0.49
CA THR A 55 -7.31 1.10 -1.48
C THR A 55 -5.89 0.77 -1.04
N MET A 56 -5.17 1.74 -0.45
CA MET A 56 -3.81 1.56 0.03
C MET A 56 -3.73 0.65 1.25
N GLU A 57 -4.74 0.63 2.12
CA GLU A 57 -4.84 -0.32 3.21
C GLU A 57 -4.86 -1.77 2.72
N ASN A 58 -5.75 -2.06 1.77
CA ASN A 58 -5.83 -3.39 1.14
C ASN A 58 -4.54 -3.77 0.39
N TYR A 59 -3.91 -2.79 -0.25
CA TYR A 59 -2.65 -2.98 -0.95
C TYR A 59 -1.51 -3.36 0.02
N THR A 60 -1.47 -2.78 1.22
CA THR A 60 -0.45 -3.05 2.23
C THR A 60 -0.40 -4.50 2.68
N PHE A 61 -1.54 -5.20 2.72
CA PHE A 61 -1.58 -6.64 3.02
C PHE A 61 -0.76 -7.48 2.03
N THR A 62 -0.83 -7.16 0.75
CA THR A 62 -0.08 -7.89 -0.29
C THR A 62 1.44 -7.74 -0.10
N PHE A 63 1.91 -6.60 0.39
CA PHE A 63 3.34 -6.39 0.66
C PHE A 63 3.86 -7.22 1.80
N TRP A 64 3.14 -7.21 2.93
CA TRP A 64 3.54 -7.98 4.08
C TRP A 64 3.78 -9.43 3.69
N TRP A 65 2.86 -9.98 2.92
CA TRP A 65 2.95 -11.34 2.44
C TRP A 65 4.21 -11.60 1.61
N LEU A 66 4.52 -10.71 0.68
CA LEU A 66 5.72 -10.84 -0.17
C LEU A 66 7.02 -10.69 0.64
N ASP A 67 7.08 -9.71 1.52
CA ASP A 67 8.30 -9.42 2.28
C ASP A 67 8.62 -10.50 3.30
N ASP A 68 7.66 -10.84 4.15
CA ASP A 68 7.92 -11.71 5.30
C ASP A 68 8.00 -13.19 4.92
N ILE A 69 7.29 -13.62 3.87
CA ILE A 69 7.35 -15.00 3.42
C ILE A 69 8.57 -15.25 2.54
N GLN A 70 8.82 -14.39 1.58
CA GLN A 70 10.04 -14.49 0.77
C GLN A 70 11.31 -14.22 1.58
N GLY A 71 11.22 -13.40 2.63
CA GLY A 71 12.30 -13.15 3.57
C GLY A 71 12.53 -14.27 4.59
N GLU A 72 11.81 -15.39 4.49
CA GLU A 72 11.93 -16.54 5.38
C GLU A 72 11.62 -16.24 6.86
N ASN A 73 10.95 -15.12 7.14
CA ASN A 73 10.49 -14.82 8.49
C ASN A 73 9.32 -15.71 8.91
N PHE A 74 8.51 -16.14 7.95
CA PHE A 74 7.35 -17.00 8.16
C PHE A 74 7.41 -18.25 7.30
N LYS A 75 6.77 -19.30 7.79
CA LYS A 75 6.48 -20.58 7.11
C LYS A 75 4.99 -20.84 7.09
N ALA A 76 4.54 -21.84 6.34
CA ALA A 76 3.16 -22.30 6.39
C ALA A 76 2.79 -22.71 7.81
N GLY A 77 1.66 -22.19 8.29
CA GLY A 77 1.05 -22.60 9.55
C GLY A 77 0.15 -23.82 9.37
N PRO A 78 -0.33 -24.41 10.46
CA PRO A 78 -1.21 -25.59 10.43
C PRO A 78 -2.52 -25.40 9.63
N GLY A 79 -3.02 -24.16 9.51
CA GLY A 79 -4.21 -23.85 8.72
C GLY A 79 -3.92 -23.54 7.24
N GLY A 80 -2.66 -23.52 6.83
CA GLY A 80 -2.19 -22.95 5.57
C GLY A 80 -2.19 -23.86 4.34
N GLY A 81 -3.20 -24.70 4.14
CA GLY A 81 -3.25 -25.65 3.03
C GLY A 81 -3.14 -25.07 1.60
N GLN A 82 -3.19 -23.76 1.41
CA GLN A 82 -3.08 -23.11 0.09
C GLN A 82 -1.81 -22.25 -0.09
N ILE A 83 -0.91 -22.20 0.89
CA ILE A 83 0.15 -21.20 0.96
C ILE A 83 1.52 -21.84 1.27
N THR A 84 1.67 -23.11 0.99
CA THR A 84 2.92 -23.87 1.21
C THR A 84 4.00 -23.45 0.24
N ASP A 85 3.69 -23.29 -1.03
CA ASP A 85 4.68 -23.01 -2.08
C ASP A 85 5.47 -21.69 -1.88
N PRO A 86 4.83 -20.57 -1.55
CA PRO A 86 5.57 -19.34 -1.25
C PRO A 86 6.40 -19.41 0.02
N CYS A 87 5.87 -20.10 1.05
CA CYS A 87 6.58 -20.25 2.33
C CYS A 87 7.80 -21.18 2.22
N GLU A 88 7.77 -22.11 1.28
CA GLU A 88 8.85 -23.10 1.07
C GLU A 88 9.80 -22.67 -0.03
N MET A 89 9.65 -21.48 -0.59
CA MET A 89 10.41 -21.02 -1.78
C MET A 89 10.36 -22.04 -2.92
N SER A 90 9.28 -22.83 -2.97
CA SER A 90 9.11 -23.90 -3.94
C SER A 90 8.97 -23.34 -5.35
N PRO A 91 9.64 -23.92 -6.36
CA PRO A 91 9.51 -23.52 -7.75
C PRO A 91 8.16 -23.91 -8.39
N SER A 92 7.16 -24.29 -7.61
CA SER A 92 5.80 -24.51 -8.12
C SER A 92 5.15 -23.20 -8.54
N TYR A 93 5.12 -22.98 -9.84
CA TYR A 93 4.74 -21.68 -10.45
C TYR A 93 3.25 -21.34 -10.37
N THR A 94 2.37 -22.28 -10.02
CA THR A 94 0.93 -22.09 -10.20
C THR A 94 0.31 -21.17 -9.14
N ASN A 95 0.66 -21.30 -7.88
CA ASN A 95 0.11 -20.47 -6.80
C ASN A 95 0.91 -19.19 -6.59
N GLN A 96 2.21 -19.23 -6.76
CA GLN A 96 3.09 -18.06 -6.70
C GLN A 96 2.76 -17.03 -7.80
N ALA A 97 2.49 -17.51 -9.03
CA ALA A 97 2.14 -16.66 -10.15
C ALA A 97 0.88 -15.81 -9.88
N ILE A 98 -0.12 -16.37 -9.18
CA ILE A 98 -1.36 -15.65 -8.86
C ILE A 98 -1.09 -14.48 -7.91
N ASN A 99 -0.28 -14.68 -6.88
CA ASN A 99 0.00 -13.65 -5.87
C ASN A 99 0.95 -12.58 -6.42
N ILE A 100 1.97 -12.96 -7.14
CA ILE A 100 2.90 -12.04 -7.82
C ILE A 100 2.14 -11.23 -8.88
N LEU A 101 1.29 -11.88 -9.67
CA LEU A 101 0.46 -11.22 -10.66
C LEU A 101 -0.57 -10.28 -10.01
N SER A 102 -1.14 -10.69 -8.89
CA SER A 102 -2.08 -9.84 -8.14
C SER A 102 -1.38 -8.60 -7.58
N PHE A 103 -0.18 -8.75 -7.05
CA PHE A 103 0.62 -7.62 -6.60
C PHE A 103 0.90 -6.63 -7.74
N TRP A 104 1.39 -7.12 -8.88
CA TRP A 104 1.63 -6.30 -10.06
C TRP A 104 0.37 -5.58 -10.52
N ARG A 105 -0.73 -6.32 -10.71
CA ARG A 105 -2.00 -5.77 -11.17
C ARG A 105 -2.57 -4.74 -10.20
N ASN A 106 -2.58 -5.05 -8.91
CA ASN A 106 -3.11 -4.14 -7.88
C ASN A 106 -2.28 -2.87 -7.79
N SER A 107 -0.95 -2.96 -7.95
CA SER A 107 -0.08 -1.77 -8.01
C SER A 107 -0.53 -0.80 -9.09
N PHE A 108 -0.68 -1.28 -10.33
CA PHE A 108 -1.05 -0.41 -11.45
C PHE A 108 -2.51 0.05 -11.40
N THR A 109 -3.42 -0.76 -10.85
CA THR A 109 -4.81 -0.34 -10.61
C THR A 109 -4.87 0.79 -9.58
N THR A 110 -4.11 0.67 -8.48
CA THR A 110 -4.03 1.70 -7.45
C THR A 110 -3.35 2.96 -7.97
N LEU A 111 -2.26 2.81 -8.76
CA LEU A 111 -1.60 3.93 -9.42
C LEU A 111 -2.55 4.74 -10.33
N HIS A 112 -3.53 4.10 -10.96
CA HIS A 112 -4.52 4.81 -11.76
C HIS A 112 -5.36 5.77 -10.90
N GLN A 113 -5.77 5.37 -9.70
CA GLN A 113 -6.53 6.20 -8.78
C GLN A 113 -5.65 7.33 -8.20
N VAL A 114 -4.42 6.99 -7.80
CA VAL A 114 -3.46 7.97 -7.27
C VAL A 114 -3.10 9.01 -8.33
N ASN A 115 -2.83 8.59 -9.56
CA ASN A 115 -2.53 9.51 -10.66
C ASN A 115 -3.69 10.43 -11.00
N PHE A 116 -4.95 9.98 -10.83
CA PHE A 116 -6.10 10.88 -10.98
C PHE A 116 -6.00 12.08 -10.04
N LEU A 117 -5.65 11.87 -8.78
CA LEU A 117 -5.50 12.95 -7.81
C LEU A 117 -4.24 13.79 -8.04
N VAL A 118 -3.14 13.19 -8.51
CA VAL A 118 -1.94 13.93 -8.93
C VAL A 118 -2.28 14.88 -10.08
N GLU A 119 -2.96 14.37 -11.13
CA GLU A 119 -3.38 15.18 -12.27
C GLU A 119 -4.35 16.29 -11.84
N THR A 120 -5.26 16.01 -10.89
CA THR A 120 -6.18 17.00 -10.33
C THR A 120 -5.43 18.12 -9.62
N TYR A 121 -4.44 17.77 -8.79
CA TYR A 121 -3.58 18.75 -8.14
C TYR A 121 -2.77 19.55 -9.18
N GLU A 122 -2.15 18.90 -10.15
CA GLU A 122 -1.31 19.54 -11.15
C GLU A 122 -2.10 20.50 -12.05
N ALA A 123 -3.37 20.18 -12.35
CA ALA A 123 -4.26 21.01 -13.15
C ALA A 123 -4.95 22.15 -12.36
N SER A 124 -4.91 22.12 -11.04
CA SER A 124 -5.60 23.11 -10.19
C SER A 124 -4.95 24.48 -10.29
N GLU A 125 -5.77 25.53 -10.41
CA GLU A 125 -5.33 26.92 -10.29
C GLU A 125 -5.11 27.33 -8.83
N ASN A 126 -5.72 26.62 -7.88
CA ASN A 126 -5.65 26.92 -6.44
C ASN A 126 -4.75 25.93 -5.67
N LYS A 127 -3.54 25.65 -6.19
CA LYS A 127 -2.57 24.70 -5.59
C LYS A 127 -2.16 25.04 -4.17
N GLU A 128 -2.27 26.30 -3.79
CA GLU A 128 -1.84 26.80 -2.49
C GLU A 128 -2.89 26.57 -1.39
N SER A 129 -4.13 26.22 -1.73
CA SER A 129 -5.14 25.89 -0.72
C SER A 129 -4.72 24.69 0.13
N ALA A 130 -5.13 24.65 1.39
CA ALA A 130 -4.81 23.58 2.31
C ALA A 130 -5.28 22.20 1.79
N LEU A 131 -6.49 22.16 1.20
CA LEU A 131 -7.02 20.93 0.62
C LEU A 131 -6.21 20.47 -0.59
N MET A 132 -5.87 21.36 -1.52
CA MET A 132 -5.08 20.98 -2.69
C MET A 132 -3.66 20.53 -2.32
N LYS A 133 -3.03 21.19 -1.34
CA LYS A 133 -1.74 20.72 -0.79
C LYS A 133 -1.87 19.33 -0.19
N LYS A 134 -2.95 19.05 0.54
CA LYS A 134 -3.25 17.70 1.07
C LYS A 134 -3.46 16.69 -0.07
N VAL A 135 -4.27 17.04 -1.09
CA VAL A 135 -4.51 16.17 -2.27
C VAL A 135 -3.19 15.85 -2.96
N GLY A 136 -2.39 16.85 -3.31
CA GLY A 136 -1.11 16.65 -3.98
C GLY A 136 -0.12 15.87 -3.11
N GLY A 137 0.06 16.28 -1.86
CA GLY A 137 1.03 15.67 -0.94
C GLY A 137 0.75 14.21 -0.65
N VAL A 138 -0.50 13.86 -0.33
CA VAL A 138 -0.93 12.46 -0.10
C VAL A 138 -0.77 11.63 -1.35
N SER A 139 -1.14 12.16 -2.52
CA SER A 139 -1.06 11.43 -3.77
C SER A 139 0.39 11.16 -4.20
N TYR A 140 1.29 12.14 -4.07
CA TYR A 140 2.71 11.93 -4.32
C TYR A 140 3.32 10.93 -3.35
N TYR A 141 2.97 10.99 -2.06
CA TYR A 141 3.41 10.00 -1.08
C TYR A 141 3.00 8.57 -1.46
N PHE A 142 1.73 8.33 -1.77
CA PHE A 142 1.26 7.00 -2.12
C PHE A 142 1.81 6.52 -3.47
N ARG A 143 2.00 7.41 -4.44
CA ARG A 143 2.65 7.06 -5.69
C ARG A 143 4.10 6.62 -5.46
N ALA A 144 4.85 7.38 -4.69
CA ALA A 144 6.20 7.03 -4.29
C ALA A 144 6.25 5.69 -3.53
N PHE A 145 5.31 5.46 -2.60
CA PHE A 145 5.23 4.21 -1.85
C PHE A 145 4.99 3.00 -2.77
N ILE A 146 4.06 3.10 -3.71
CA ILE A 146 3.78 2.02 -4.67
C ILE A 146 5.02 1.74 -5.53
N TYR A 147 5.67 2.79 -6.05
CA TYR A 147 6.89 2.62 -6.86
C TYR A 147 8.07 2.11 -6.05
N TYR A 148 8.23 2.52 -4.80
CA TYR A 148 9.21 1.93 -3.88
C TYR A 148 9.02 0.40 -3.79
N ARG A 149 7.78 -0.04 -3.62
CA ARG A 149 7.46 -1.47 -3.55
C ARG A 149 7.70 -2.19 -4.89
N LEU A 150 7.34 -1.58 -5.99
CA LEU A 150 7.61 -2.13 -7.33
C LEU A 150 9.12 -2.21 -7.61
N ALA A 151 9.87 -1.16 -7.33
CA ALA A 151 11.31 -1.13 -7.55
C ALA A 151 12.04 -2.15 -6.67
N SER A 152 11.68 -2.27 -5.38
CA SER A 152 12.31 -3.22 -4.46
C SER A 152 12.10 -4.68 -4.84
N HIS A 153 11.02 -5.02 -5.57
CA HIS A 153 10.73 -6.41 -5.97
C HIS A 153 11.11 -6.72 -7.41
N TYR A 154 10.99 -5.75 -8.32
CA TYR A 154 11.15 -5.98 -9.76
C TYR A 154 12.31 -5.20 -10.40
N GLY A 155 12.88 -4.22 -9.71
CA GLY A 155 13.87 -3.31 -10.27
C GLY A 155 13.29 -2.44 -11.38
N ASN A 156 13.40 -2.89 -12.62
CA ASN A 156 12.92 -2.18 -13.81
C ASN A 156 11.40 -2.31 -13.96
N VAL A 157 10.67 -1.19 -13.98
CA VAL A 157 9.21 -1.16 -14.12
C VAL A 157 8.75 0.03 -14.98
N PRO A 158 7.55 -0.05 -15.61
CA PRO A 158 6.99 1.11 -16.31
C PRO A 158 6.67 2.26 -15.36
N ILE A 159 7.08 3.49 -15.72
CA ILE A 159 6.75 4.69 -14.94
C ILE A 159 5.51 5.37 -15.55
N LEU A 160 4.36 5.23 -14.89
CA LEU A 160 3.12 5.92 -15.24
C LEU A 160 3.03 7.26 -14.48
N ARG A 161 3.51 8.33 -15.10
CA ARG A 161 3.44 9.68 -14.52
C ARG A 161 2.03 10.24 -14.48
N LYS A 162 1.16 9.74 -15.37
CA LYS A 162 -0.26 10.09 -15.51
C LYS A 162 -1.06 8.87 -15.96
N ARG A 163 -2.38 8.98 -15.87
CA ARG A 163 -3.27 7.94 -16.44
C ARG A 163 -3.07 7.83 -17.95
N SER A 164 -2.93 6.62 -18.45
CA SER A 164 -2.78 6.34 -19.88
C SER A 164 -3.45 5.03 -20.24
N LYS A 165 -3.99 4.96 -21.44
CA LYS A 165 -4.44 3.72 -22.10
C LYS A 165 -3.33 3.12 -22.99
N GLU A 166 -2.25 3.84 -23.18
CA GLU A 166 -1.13 3.42 -24.02
C GLU A 166 -0.19 2.50 -23.26
N VAL A 167 0.51 1.66 -23.99
CA VAL A 167 1.56 0.81 -23.44
C VAL A 167 2.76 1.70 -23.08
N VAL A 168 3.15 1.67 -21.81
CA VAL A 168 4.32 2.41 -21.31
C VAL A 168 5.51 1.45 -21.28
N PRO A 169 6.64 1.79 -21.89
CA PRO A 169 7.85 0.98 -21.83
C PRO A 169 8.37 0.82 -20.40
N ILE A 170 9.09 -0.28 -20.17
CA ILE A 170 9.81 -0.49 -18.91
C ILE A 170 10.95 0.54 -18.80
N SER A 171 11.02 1.23 -17.67
CA SER A 171 12.09 2.16 -17.32
C SER A 171 13.19 1.44 -16.53
N PRO A 172 14.45 1.84 -16.71
CA PRO A 172 15.56 1.36 -15.89
C PRO A 172 15.33 1.65 -14.39
N GLU A 173 15.79 0.77 -13.54
CA GLU A 173 15.64 0.87 -12.07
C GLU A 173 16.11 2.22 -11.51
N ALA A 174 17.25 2.73 -12.01
CA ALA A 174 17.78 4.03 -11.57
C ALA A 174 16.80 5.20 -11.83
N GLU A 175 16.05 5.15 -12.95
CA GLU A 175 15.03 6.16 -13.26
C GLU A 175 13.82 6.01 -12.33
N VAL A 176 13.47 4.78 -11.96
CA VAL A 176 12.38 4.50 -11.01
C VAL A 176 12.73 5.07 -9.65
N TRP A 177 13.94 4.86 -9.16
CA TRP A 177 14.40 5.43 -7.89
C TRP A 177 14.39 6.97 -7.91
N THR A 178 14.86 7.57 -9.01
CA THR A 178 14.81 9.03 -9.18
C THR A 178 13.37 9.54 -9.13
N PHE A 179 12.44 8.84 -9.77
CA PHE A 179 11.03 9.21 -9.75
C PHE A 179 10.39 9.12 -8.35
N ILE A 180 10.76 8.10 -7.58
CA ILE A 180 10.33 7.95 -6.18
C ILE A 180 10.82 9.14 -5.35
N GLU A 181 12.09 9.51 -5.47
CA GLU A 181 12.70 10.63 -4.74
C GLU A 181 12.07 11.98 -5.11
N GLU A 182 11.77 12.21 -6.39
CA GLU A 182 11.05 13.40 -6.86
C GLU A 182 9.66 13.52 -6.20
N ASP A 183 8.90 12.43 -6.17
CA ASP A 183 7.58 12.40 -5.57
C ASP A 183 7.62 12.59 -4.05
N LEU A 184 8.55 11.93 -3.36
CA LEU A 184 8.75 12.13 -1.93
C LEU A 184 9.14 13.58 -1.61
N GLY A 185 10.03 14.18 -2.41
CA GLY A 185 10.38 15.58 -2.25
C GLY A 185 9.18 16.53 -2.42
N LYS A 186 8.25 16.22 -3.34
CA LYS A 186 7.00 16.98 -3.49
C LYS A 186 6.07 16.76 -2.28
N ALA A 187 5.90 15.51 -1.83
CA ALA A 187 5.08 15.17 -0.68
C ALA A 187 5.53 15.89 0.59
N ILE A 188 6.84 15.87 0.88
CA ILE A 188 7.43 16.54 2.04
C ILE A 188 7.15 18.05 2.02
N ARG A 189 7.24 18.69 0.87
CA ARG A 189 6.98 20.14 0.75
C ARG A 189 5.51 20.53 0.86
N LEU A 190 4.60 19.67 0.44
CA LEU A 190 3.15 19.96 0.41
C LEU A 190 2.46 19.63 1.72
N LEU A 191 2.93 18.61 2.43
CA LEU A 191 2.30 18.12 3.65
C LEU A 191 2.79 18.87 4.87
N SER A 192 1.87 19.07 5.83
CA SER A 192 2.21 19.53 7.18
C SER A 192 2.80 18.42 8.02
N LYS A 193 3.43 18.79 9.16
CA LYS A 193 3.82 17.82 10.20
C LYS A 193 2.59 17.10 10.74
N ALA A 194 2.82 15.91 11.32
CA ALA A 194 1.76 15.09 11.86
C ALA A 194 1.02 15.80 13.00
N ASP A 195 -0.27 15.98 12.83
CA ASP A 195 -1.25 16.33 13.86
C ASP A 195 -2.13 15.15 14.23
N SER A 196 -2.09 14.10 13.41
CA SER A 196 -2.81 12.85 13.57
C SER A 196 -2.03 11.72 12.92
N LYS A 197 -1.97 10.57 13.59
CA LYS A 197 -1.35 9.36 13.04
C LYS A 197 -2.20 8.64 11.98
N TRP A 198 -3.42 9.07 11.76
CA TRP A 198 -4.34 8.45 10.79
C TRP A 198 -4.27 9.04 9.39
N TYR A 199 -3.46 10.07 9.22
CA TYR A 199 -3.27 10.72 7.93
C TYR A 199 -1.79 10.83 7.58
N VAL A 200 -1.50 10.73 6.30
CA VAL A 200 -0.14 10.93 5.78
C VAL A 200 0.29 12.38 6.04
N SER A 201 1.48 12.52 6.61
CA SER A 201 2.10 13.80 6.98
C SER A 201 3.48 13.95 6.35
N SER A 202 4.10 15.12 6.50
CA SER A 202 5.49 15.30 6.10
C SER A 202 6.44 14.40 6.89
N ASP A 203 6.09 14.05 8.15
CA ASP A 203 6.87 13.11 8.94
C ASP A 203 6.79 11.70 8.35
N ALA A 204 5.60 11.26 7.90
CA ALA A 204 5.44 9.98 7.19
C ALA A 204 6.21 9.96 5.86
N ALA A 205 6.22 11.08 5.13
CA ALA A 205 6.97 11.19 3.89
C ALA A 205 8.50 11.18 4.12
N ASN A 206 8.98 11.83 5.19
CA ASN A 206 10.39 11.75 5.60
C ASN A 206 10.78 10.33 6.04
N ALA A 207 9.91 9.63 6.79
CA ALA A 207 10.16 8.24 7.19
C ALA A 207 10.28 7.30 5.98
N LEU A 208 9.42 7.46 4.97
CA LEU A 208 9.52 6.71 3.74
C LEU A 208 10.78 7.09 2.94
N ALA A 209 11.14 8.39 2.89
CA ALA A 209 12.35 8.86 2.22
C ALA A 209 13.61 8.29 2.89
N ALA A 210 13.65 8.23 4.22
CA ALA A 210 14.75 7.59 4.96
C ALA A 210 14.90 6.11 4.56
N ARG A 211 13.81 5.37 4.48
CA ARG A 211 13.80 3.95 4.05
C ARG A 211 14.25 3.78 2.60
N VAL A 212 13.77 4.64 1.70
CA VAL A 212 14.16 4.64 0.28
C VAL A 212 15.66 4.93 0.13
N ALA A 213 16.18 5.91 0.85
CA ALA A 213 17.59 6.25 0.85
C ALA A 213 18.47 5.11 1.43
N LEU A 214 18.01 4.50 2.54
CA LEU A 214 18.67 3.35 3.14
C LEU A 214 18.76 2.17 2.16
N PHE A 215 17.65 1.85 1.47
CA PHE A 215 17.62 0.78 0.48
C PHE A 215 18.60 1.01 -0.67
N GLN A 216 18.79 2.26 -1.07
CA GLN A 216 19.77 2.66 -2.08
C GLN A 216 21.21 2.86 -1.52
N ASN A 217 21.46 2.53 -0.26
CA ASN A 217 22.75 2.71 0.41
C ASN A 217 23.21 4.19 0.49
N LYS A 218 22.27 5.15 0.44
CA LYS A 218 22.50 6.60 0.61
C LYS A 218 22.42 6.96 2.09
N MET A 219 23.43 6.53 2.88
CA MET A 219 23.38 6.57 4.35
C MET A 219 23.21 7.97 4.92
N THR A 220 23.86 8.98 4.33
CA THR A 220 23.75 10.38 4.78
C THR A 220 22.34 10.92 4.60
N ASP A 221 21.72 10.65 3.44
CA ASP A 221 20.36 11.11 3.16
C ASP A 221 19.36 10.38 4.06
N ALA A 222 19.56 9.09 4.28
CA ALA A 222 18.74 8.30 5.20
C ALA A 222 18.77 8.87 6.62
N ALA A 223 19.97 9.22 7.12
CA ALA A 223 20.13 9.85 8.42
C ALA A 223 19.42 11.21 8.50
N ASN A 224 19.61 12.08 7.50
CA ASN A 224 18.98 13.39 7.46
C ASN A 224 17.44 13.30 7.48
N TYR A 225 16.85 12.39 6.72
CA TYR A 225 15.41 12.19 6.72
C TYR A 225 14.90 11.61 8.05
N ALA A 226 15.64 10.66 8.65
CA ALA A 226 15.28 10.11 9.96
C ALA A 226 15.36 11.18 11.06
N GLU A 227 16.40 12.02 11.06
CA GLU A 227 16.53 13.14 11.99
C GLU A 227 15.39 14.15 11.86
N ALA A 228 14.90 14.41 10.63
CA ALA A 228 13.77 15.28 10.40
C ALA A 228 12.48 14.75 11.08
N VAL A 229 12.29 13.42 11.12
CA VAL A 229 11.17 12.79 11.86
C VAL A 229 11.39 12.89 13.37
N LEU A 230 12.58 12.56 13.85
CA LEU A 230 12.91 12.56 15.28
C LEU A 230 12.92 13.97 15.89
N ALA A 231 13.06 15.01 15.07
CA ALA A 231 12.89 16.40 15.50
C ALA A 231 11.43 16.73 15.92
N ASN A 232 10.46 15.89 15.59
CA ASN A 232 9.11 15.99 16.11
C ASN A 232 9.02 15.26 17.47
N SER A 233 8.93 16.02 18.57
CA SER A 233 8.91 15.49 19.93
C SER A 233 7.68 14.63 20.25
N SER A 234 6.70 14.54 19.35
CA SER A 234 5.56 13.62 19.48
C SER A 234 5.95 12.16 19.26
N PHE A 235 7.12 11.91 18.67
CA PHE A 235 7.62 10.57 18.39
C PHE A 235 8.73 10.17 19.38
N SER A 236 8.67 8.95 19.85
CA SER A 236 9.71 8.34 20.68
C SER A 236 9.62 6.82 20.62
N LEU A 237 10.73 6.14 20.95
CA LEU A 237 10.74 4.69 21.00
C LEU A 237 10.00 4.17 22.25
N ALA A 238 9.31 3.05 22.11
CA ALA A 238 8.71 2.33 23.20
C ALA A 238 9.80 1.81 24.16
N SER A 239 9.62 2.02 25.45
CA SER A 239 10.58 1.61 26.47
C SER A 239 10.34 0.19 27.01
N THR A 240 9.15 -0.36 26.81
CA THR A 240 8.74 -1.67 27.32
C THR A 240 8.08 -2.52 26.22
N ALA A 241 8.05 -3.85 26.43
CA ALA A 241 7.34 -4.76 25.52
C ALA A 241 5.84 -4.45 25.44
N MET A 242 5.25 -4.01 26.55
CA MET A 242 3.84 -3.61 26.59
C MET A 242 3.60 -2.34 25.76
N ASP A 243 4.47 -1.34 25.84
CA ASP A 243 4.34 -0.13 25.04
C ASP A 243 4.59 -0.42 23.56
N PHE A 244 5.56 -1.27 23.24
CA PHE A 244 5.82 -1.72 21.87
C PHE A 244 4.61 -2.47 21.28
N SER A 245 3.95 -3.33 22.07
CA SER A 245 2.76 -4.06 21.58
C SER A 245 1.59 -3.15 21.22
N LYS A 246 1.52 -1.95 21.79
CA LYS A 246 0.49 -0.96 21.47
C LYS A 246 0.60 -0.40 20.05
N ASN A 247 1.73 -0.60 19.37
CA ASN A 247 1.89 -0.14 17.98
C ASN A 247 0.87 -0.75 17.01
N TRP A 248 0.34 -1.93 17.32
CA TRP A 248 -0.62 -2.64 16.46
C TRP A 248 -2.06 -2.58 16.96
N VAL A 249 -2.34 -1.79 17.97
CA VAL A 249 -3.68 -1.62 18.53
C VAL A 249 -4.28 -0.32 18.03
N ALA A 250 -5.42 -0.39 17.36
CA ALA A 250 -6.18 0.79 16.96
C ALA A 250 -6.62 1.58 18.19
N GLY A 251 -6.65 2.90 18.10
CA GLY A 251 -6.91 3.75 19.26
C GLY A 251 -5.73 3.95 20.20
N SER A 252 -4.63 3.23 19.98
CA SER A 252 -3.41 3.37 20.80
C SER A 252 -2.84 4.77 20.75
N SER A 253 -2.28 5.20 21.89
CA SER A 253 -1.49 6.43 22.01
C SER A 253 0.01 6.18 21.82
N SER A 254 0.41 5.05 21.21
CA SER A 254 1.83 4.75 21.02
C SER A 254 2.57 5.88 20.31
N PRO A 255 3.67 6.37 20.90
CA PRO A 255 4.46 7.45 20.31
C PRO A 255 5.37 6.99 19.16
N GLU A 256 5.45 5.68 18.88
CA GLU A 256 6.20 5.17 17.73
C GLU A 256 5.42 5.27 16.42
N ILE A 257 4.08 5.40 16.48
CA ILE A 257 3.26 5.39 15.28
C ILE A 257 3.32 6.74 14.57
N ILE A 258 3.97 6.77 13.41
CA ILE A 258 4.04 7.94 12.54
C ILE A 258 2.78 8.03 11.68
N PHE A 259 2.35 6.92 11.11
CA PHE A 259 1.15 6.80 10.28
C PHE A 259 0.59 5.37 10.41
N ALA A 260 -0.73 5.23 10.46
CA ALA A 260 -1.39 3.93 10.49
C ALA A 260 -2.77 3.96 9.82
N TYR A 261 -3.14 2.85 9.21
CA TYR A 261 -4.53 2.60 8.81
C TYR A 261 -5.31 2.09 10.00
N VAL A 262 -6.50 2.65 10.22
CA VAL A 262 -7.40 2.25 11.31
C VAL A 262 -8.30 1.13 10.85
N ASN A 263 -8.19 -0.02 11.48
CA ASN A 263 -9.14 -1.10 11.33
C ASN A 263 -10.24 -1.01 12.39
N ASN A 264 -11.41 -1.49 12.06
CA ASN A 264 -12.58 -1.50 12.94
C ASN A 264 -13.44 -2.74 12.66
N SER A 265 -14.60 -2.85 13.31
CA SER A 265 -15.52 -3.99 13.13
C SER A 265 -16.03 -4.20 11.70
N ARG A 266 -15.94 -3.20 10.84
CA ARG A 266 -16.38 -3.26 9.43
C ARG A 266 -15.21 -3.47 8.46
N ALA A 267 -13.98 -3.14 8.89
CA ALA A 267 -12.77 -3.24 8.12
C ALA A 267 -11.67 -3.83 9.03
N SER A 268 -11.72 -5.15 9.23
CA SER A 268 -10.71 -5.87 10.00
C SER A 268 -9.43 -6.08 9.18
N SER A 269 -8.28 -6.02 9.85
CA SER A 269 -7.01 -6.32 9.19
C SER A 269 -6.95 -7.78 8.75
N PRO A 270 -6.64 -8.06 7.48
CA PRO A 270 -6.38 -9.43 7.04
C PRO A 270 -5.21 -10.10 7.77
N LEU A 271 -4.25 -9.32 8.29
CA LEU A 271 -3.10 -9.82 9.05
C LEU A 271 -3.52 -10.52 10.33
N ASN A 272 -4.51 -9.98 11.01
CA ASN A 272 -5.04 -10.63 12.21
C ASN A 272 -5.60 -12.02 11.89
N PHE A 273 -6.47 -12.11 10.90
CA PHE A 273 -7.10 -13.37 10.53
C PHE A 273 -6.10 -14.45 10.08
N THR A 274 -5.06 -14.07 9.34
CA THR A 274 -4.09 -15.01 8.78
C THR A 274 -3.00 -15.45 9.74
N LEU A 275 -2.65 -14.61 10.71
CA LEU A 275 -1.54 -14.86 11.63
C LEU A 275 -2.01 -15.30 13.01
N TYR A 276 -3.16 -14.84 13.42
CA TYR A 276 -3.66 -15.12 14.75
C TYR A 276 -4.32 -16.49 14.83
N VAL A 277 -4.10 -17.17 15.95
CA VAL A 277 -4.77 -18.42 16.27
C VAL A 277 -5.49 -18.27 17.58
N ASN A 278 -6.78 -18.41 17.51
CA ASN A 278 -7.56 -18.85 18.62
C ASN A 278 -8.53 -19.93 18.13
N ASP A 279 -9.14 -20.64 19.07
CA ASP A 279 -10.03 -21.77 18.77
C ASP A 279 -11.28 -21.37 17.97
N THR A 280 -11.51 -20.09 17.75
CA THR A 280 -12.73 -19.55 17.12
C THR A 280 -12.49 -18.57 15.97
N ASP A 281 -11.38 -17.80 15.90
CA ASP A 281 -11.31 -16.59 15.06
C ASP A 281 -10.06 -16.43 14.19
N GLY A 282 -9.20 -17.42 14.05
CA GLY A 282 -8.01 -17.30 13.21
C GLY A 282 -7.83 -18.50 12.29
N SER A 283 -7.23 -18.28 11.13
CA SER A 283 -6.97 -19.37 10.18
C SER A 283 -5.59 -20.00 10.36
N TRP A 284 -4.70 -19.37 11.12
CA TRP A 284 -3.31 -19.82 11.34
C TRP A 284 -2.61 -20.25 10.05
N ASN A 285 -2.73 -19.46 9.02
CA ASN A 285 -2.15 -19.79 7.72
C ASN A 285 -0.63 -19.68 7.74
N TYR A 286 -0.07 -18.83 8.60
CA TYR A 286 1.36 -18.61 8.73
C TYR A 286 1.82 -18.71 10.17
N ALA A 287 3.00 -19.29 10.34
CA ALA A 287 3.72 -19.37 11.60
C ALA A 287 5.13 -18.79 11.41
N PRO A 288 5.79 -18.30 12.46
CA PRO A 288 7.19 -17.90 12.36
C PRO A 288 8.03 -19.10 11.90
N SER A 289 9.01 -18.84 11.05
CA SER A 289 10.00 -19.88 10.69
C SER A 289 10.84 -20.25 11.92
N ASP A 290 11.45 -21.43 11.87
CA ASP A 290 12.33 -21.87 12.95
C ASP A 290 13.55 -20.95 13.09
N TRP A 291 14.03 -20.39 11.98
CA TRP A 291 15.09 -19.40 12.00
C TRP A 291 14.65 -18.09 12.65
N CYS A 292 13.48 -17.57 12.29
CA CYS A 292 12.96 -16.33 12.87
C CYS A 292 12.78 -16.47 14.38
N TYR A 293 12.13 -17.54 14.83
CA TYR A 293 11.86 -17.74 16.25
C TYR A 293 13.10 -18.11 17.06
N ASN A 294 13.86 -19.12 16.60
CA ASN A 294 14.93 -19.70 17.38
C ASN A 294 16.29 -19.02 17.17
N SER A 295 16.48 -18.32 16.04
CA SER A 295 17.77 -17.71 15.72
C SER A 295 17.74 -16.20 15.78
N LEU A 296 16.76 -15.56 15.14
CA LEU A 296 16.69 -14.10 15.09
C LEU A 296 16.34 -13.49 16.45
N PHE A 297 15.44 -14.11 17.20
CA PHE A 297 14.97 -13.64 18.51
C PHE A 297 15.50 -14.44 19.71
N ALA A 298 16.39 -15.41 19.53
CA ALA A 298 16.96 -16.15 20.64
C ALA A 298 17.81 -15.24 21.52
N ASP A 299 17.66 -15.38 22.85
CA ASP A 299 18.36 -14.55 23.83
C ASP A 299 19.89 -14.67 23.79
N ASP A 300 20.40 -15.78 23.29
CA ASP A 300 21.82 -16.11 23.12
C ASP A 300 22.37 -15.78 21.73
N ASN A 301 21.50 -15.33 20.82
CA ASN A 301 21.88 -15.02 19.45
C ASN A 301 22.61 -13.67 19.39
N THR A 302 23.71 -13.64 18.67
CA THR A 302 24.48 -12.40 18.43
C THR A 302 23.73 -11.38 17.56
N LEU A 303 22.72 -11.81 16.80
CA LEU A 303 21.85 -10.95 15.98
C LEU A 303 20.72 -10.32 16.78
N SER A 304 20.28 -10.97 17.87
CA SER A 304 19.30 -10.39 18.78
C SER A 304 20.00 -9.82 20.02
N ARG A 305 19.54 -8.68 20.47
CA ARG A 305 20.03 -8.13 21.74
C ARG A 305 19.34 -8.88 22.88
N LYS A 306 20.12 -9.29 23.88
CA LYS A 306 19.57 -9.91 25.09
C LYS A 306 18.48 -9.01 25.70
N GLY A 307 17.30 -9.58 25.92
CA GLY A 307 16.15 -8.83 26.42
C GLY A 307 15.40 -8.02 25.37
N ASP A 308 15.49 -8.40 24.07
CA ASP A 308 14.71 -7.77 23.02
C ASP A 308 13.21 -7.86 23.31
N VAL A 309 12.59 -6.72 23.54
CA VAL A 309 11.17 -6.62 23.93
C VAL A 309 10.23 -7.11 22.81
N ARG A 310 10.70 -7.11 21.55
CA ARG A 310 9.91 -7.50 20.38
C ARG A 310 9.51 -8.96 20.42
N LEU A 311 10.36 -9.84 20.97
CA LEU A 311 10.04 -11.27 21.07
C LEU A 311 8.73 -11.48 21.84
N LYS A 312 8.64 -10.92 23.05
CA LYS A 312 7.45 -11.06 23.93
C LYS A 312 6.22 -10.36 23.40
N ALA A 313 6.40 -9.29 22.61
CA ALA A 313 5.31 -8.55 22.02
C ALA A 313 4.80 -9.19 20.70
N THR A 314 5.57 -10.09 20.10
CA THR A 314 5.27 -10.66 18.80
C THR A 314 4.79 -12.12 18.89
N PHE A 315 5.36 -12.93 19.79
CA PHE A 315 5.11 -14.37 19.86
C PHE A 315 4.68 -14.81 21.25
N THR A 316 3.88 -15.90 21.29
CA THR A 316 3.55 -16.54 22.58
C THR A 316 4.70 -17.40 23.07
N SER A 317 4.87 -17.48 24.40
CA SER A 317 5.88 -18.31 25.04
C SER A 317 5.52 -19.81 25.13
N GLN A 318 4.25 -20.14 24.95
CA GLN A 318 3.75 -21.52 25.20
C GLN A 318 3.81 -22.43 23.98
N ASP A 319 3.60 -21.88 22.79
CA ASP A 319 3.76 -22.60 21.54
C ASP A 319 4.52 -21.65 20.61
N ALA A 320 5.78 -21.89 20.40
CA ALA A 320 6.72 -21.11 19.60
C ALA A 320 6.20 -20.65 18.22
N ASN A 321 4.96 -20.93 17.89
CA ASN A 321 4.37 -20.82 16.57
C ASN A 321 3.23 -19.80 16.48
N ARG A 322 2.92 -19.06 17.54
CA ARG A 322 1.76 -18.15 17.51
C ARG A 322 2.20 -16.68 17.49
N VAL A 323 1.71 -15.96 16.51
CA VAL A 323 1.89 -14.50 16.42
C VAL A 323 0.77 -13.80 17.18
N ILE A 324 1.14 -13.02 18.20
CA ILE A 324 0.19 -12.21 18.98
C ILE A 324 0.27 -10.72 18.68
N LYS A 325 1.17 -10.35 17.77
CA LYS A 325 1.45 -8.96 17.39
C LYS A 325 0.22 -8.22 16.86
N TYR A 326 -0.70 -8.92 16.21
CA TYR A 326 -1.90 -8.35 15.60
C TYR A 326 -3.14 -8.79 16.38
N PRO A 327 -3.51 -8.10 17.46
CA PRO A 327 -4.66 -8.49 18.27
C PRO A 327 -5.96 -8.31 17.50
N ASN A 328 -6.91 -9.21 17.72
CA ASN A 328 -8.27 -9.06 17.24
C ASN A 328 -9.11 -8.40 18.33
N GLY A 329 -9.69 -7.26 18.05
CA GLY A 329 -10.53 -6.54 19.00
C GLY A 329 -11.72 -7.34 19.52
N THR A 330 -12.20 -8.33 18.78
CA THR A 330 -13.29 -9.23 19.23
C THR A 330 -12.81 -10.31 20.22
N TYR A 331 -11.52 -10.60 20.25
CA TYR A 331 -11.01 -11.75 20.96
C TYR A 331 -10.43 -11.45 22.35
N GLN A 332 -9.55 -10.49 22.45
CA GLN A 332 -8.86 -10.26 23.74
C GLN A 332 -9.64 -9.35 24.69
N LEU A 333 -10.54 -8.59 24.16
CA LEU A 333 -11.11 -7.45 24.82
C LEU A 333 -12.56 -7.26 24.34
N ALA A 334 -13.38 -8.28 24.57
CA ALA A 334 -14.84 -8.15 24.39
C ALA A 334 -15.42 -6.88 25.05
N GLU A 335 -14.64 -6.27 25.93
CA GLU A 335 -14.97 -5.06 26.69
C GLU A 335 -14.25 -3.81 26.18
N THR A 336 -13.26 -3.92 25.26
CA THR A 336 -12.55 -2.77 24.69
C THR A 336 -12.61 -2.82 23.16
N SER A 337 -12.87 -1.71 22.55
CA SER A 337 -12.99 -1.55 21.09
C SER A 337 -11.65 -1.50 20.35
N ASP A 338 -10.64 -2.21 20.85
CA ASP A 338 -9.28 -2.16 20.31
C ASP A 338 -9.13 -3.10 19.12
N TYR A 339 -8.99 -2.53 17.93
CA TYR A 339 -8.75 -3.26 16.69
C TYR A 339 -7.29 -3.14 16.27
N THR A 340 -6.85 -4.09 15.46
CA THR A 340 -5.52 -4.02 14.84
C THR A 340 -5.41 -2.76 13.96
N CYS A 341 -4.27 -2.10 14.01
CA CYS A 341 -3.89 -1.10 13.02
C CYS A 341 -2.64 -1.56 12.26
N THR A 342 -2.43 -0.99 11.08
CA THR A 342 -1.24 -1.24 10.27
C THR A 342 -0.34 0.01 10.34
N PRO A 343 0.63 0.04 11.25
CA PRO A 343 1.42 1.24 11.51
C PRO A 343 2.63 1.34 10.58
N VAL A 344 3.03 2.57 10.31
CA VAL A 344 4.40 2.95 9.97
C VAL A 344 5.00 3.49 11.25
N VAL A 345 5.90 2.73 11.84
CA VAL A 345 6.51 3.05 13.14
C VAL A 345 7.94 3.55 12.97
N ILE A 346 8.44 4.22 14.00
CA ILE A 346 9.86 4.49 14.15
C ILE A 346 10.56 3.16 14.44
N SER A 347 11.53 2.77 13.67
CA SER A 347 12.32 1.56 13.88
C SER A 347 13.81 1.84 13.71
#